data_f311326461e8fba46909714df9c1114e
#
_entry.id   f311326461e8fba46909714df9c1114e
#
_cell.length_a   1.000
_cell.length_b   1.000
_cell.length_c   1.000
_cell.angle_alpha   90.00
_cell.angle_beta   90.00
_cell.angle_gamma   90.00
#
_symmetry.space_group_name_H-M   'P 1'
#
loop_
_entity.id
_entity.type
_entity.pdbx_description
1 polymer ?
#
loop_
_entity_poly.entity_id
_entity_poly.type
_entity_poly.pdbx_seq_one_letter_code
_entity_poly.pdbx_strand_id
1 'polypeptide(L)'
;MVALSRRGFICGGAAVAALATMPAIAATGVKTLSNGRTEVNLAANPALANVGGVVEVSIKKYGRVAVVRTSKSAKGFSVFNLSCPHAGVRVTQSSGGWVCPGPRGHGSEFALNGALKVGPATSALRAIKFTATSKAVTIA
;
A
#
# COMPACT_ATOMS: atom_id res chain seq x y z
N MET A 1 -8.61 18.89 35.82
CA MET A 1 -7.76 19.66 34.94
C MET A 1 -6.62 18.86 34.45
N VAL A 2 -5.75 18.53 35.34
CA VAL A 2 -4.55 17.79 35.03
C VAL A 2 -4.86 16.46 34.36
N ALA A 3 -5.93 15.82 34.76
CA ALA A 3 -6.34 14.57 34.18
C ALA A 3 -6.68 14.67 32.72
N LEU A 4 -7.15 15.81 32.26
CA LEU A 4 -7.52 16.01 30.90
C LEU A 4 -6.31 15.97 29.97
N SER A 5 -5.23 16.62 30.40
CA SER A 5 -4.03 16.64 29.55
C SER A 5 -3.42 15.26 29.45
N ARG A 6 -3.50 14.46 30.48
CA ARG A 6 -2.98 13.11 30.41
C ARG A 6 -3.77 12.25 29.48
N ARG A 7 -5.08 12.41 29.47
CA ARG A 7 -5.89 11.65 28.53
C ARG A 7 -5.60 12.01 27.09
N GLY A 8 -5.42 13.30 26.86
CA GLY A 8 -5.08 13.75 25.52
C GLY A 8 -3.79 13.14 25.04
N PHE A 9 -2.82 13.03 25.92
CA PHE A 9 -1.55 12.43 25.56
C PHE A 9 -1.71 10.93 25.21
N ILE A 10 -2.50 10.21 25.98
CA ILE A 10 -2.74 8.80 25.71
C ILE A 10 -3.40 8.60 24.35
N CYS A 11 -4.37 9.43 24.04
CA CYS A 11 -5.02 9.36 22.74
C CYS A 11 -4.04 9.64 21.61
N GLY A 12 -3.16 10.61 21.81
CA GLY A 12 -2.13 10.89 20.81
C GLY A 12 -1.22 9.70 20.56
N GLY A 13 -0.81 9.02 21.62
CA GLY A 13 0.00 7.83 21.49
C GLY A 13 -0.71 6.71 20.74
N ALA A 14 -1.98 6.51 21.03
CA ALA A 14 -2.77 5.49 20.35
C ALA A 14 -2.91 5.82 18.86
N ALA A 15 -3.09 7.09 18.53
CA ALA A 15 -3.21 7.51 17.13
C ALA A 15 -1.94 7.22 16.36
N VAL A 16 -0.76 7.45 16.96
CA VAL A 16 0.51 7.15 16.31
C VAL A 16 0.64 5.65 16.04
N ALA A 17 0.29 4.82 17.00
CA ALA A 17 0.33 3.38 16.82
C ALA A 17 -0.62 2.93 15.71
N ALA A 18 -1.80 3.52 15.62
CA ALA A 18 -2.75 3.19 14.58
C ALA A 18 -2.23 3.51 13.18
N LEU A 19 -1.50 4.62 13.02
CA LEU A 19 -0.91 4.98 11.72
C LEU A 19 0.11 3.95 11.26
N ALA A 20 0.87 3.36 12.19
CA ALA A 20 1.89 2.37 11.84
C ALA A 20 1.30 1.05 11.32
N THR A 21 0.03 0.79 11.60
CA THR A 21 -0.62 -0.46 11.21
C THR A 21 -1.87 -0.25 10.35
N MET A 22 -1.85 0.82 9.58
CA MET A 22 -3.00 1.19 8.74
C MET A 22 -3.30 0.08 7.72
N PRO A 23 -4.53 -0.44 7.66
CA PRO A 23 -4.87 -1.47 6.69
C PRO A 23 -5.00 -0.90 5.28
N ALA A 24 -4.84 -1.77 4.30
CA ALA A 24 -5.08 -1.42 2.91
C ALA A 24 -6.58 -1.22 2.69
N ILE A 25 -6.92 -0.18 1.93
CA ILE A 25 -8.29 0.19 1.64
C ILE A 25 -8.46 0.18 0.13
N ALA A 26 -9.64 -0.20 -0.34
CA ALA A 26 -9.94 -0.11 -1.77
C ALA A 26 -9.86 1.35 -2.23
N ALA A 27 -9.17 1.59 -3.34
CA ALA A 27 -9.01 2.93 -3.87
C ALA A 27 -10.34 3.46 -4.41
N THR A 28 -10.55 4.77 -4.24
CA THR A 28 -11.65 5.49 -4.85
C THR A 28 -11.08 6.52 -5.82
N GLY A 29 -11.93 7.15 -6.63
CA GLY A 29 -11.45 8.14 -7.59
C GLY A 29 -10.47 7.57 -8.60
N VAL A 30 -10.67 6.33 -9.01
CA VAL A 30 -9.85 5.64 -9.99
C VAL A 30 -10.46 5.81 -11.38
N LYS A 31 -9.62 6.14 -12.35
CA LYS A 31 -10.08 6.44 -13.69
C LYS A 31 -9.14 5.83 -14.71
N THR A 32 -9.70 5.16 -15.71
CA THR A 32 -8.92 4.65 -16.83
C THR A 32 -8.81 5.73 -17.89
N LEU A 33 -7.58 6.08 -18.24
CA LEU A 33 -7.31 7.11 -19.24
C LEU A 33 -7.38 6.52 -20.64
N SER A 34 -7.51 7.41 -21.64
CA SER A 34 -7.61 7.00 -23.03
C SER A 34 -6.39 6.22 -23.54
N ASN A 35 -5.23 6.45 -22.93
CA ASN A 35 -4.00 5.73 -23.26
C ASN A 35 -3.85 4.39 -22.56
N GLY A 36 -4.89 3.93 -21.84
CA GLY A 36 -4.87 2.67 -21.11
C GLY A 36 -4.25 2.73 -19.73
N ARG A 37 -3.74 3.88 -19.32
CA ARG A 37 -3.20 4.07 -17.95
C ARG A 37 -4.31 4.25 -16.94
N THR A 38 -4.00 3.98 -15.68
CA THR A 38 -4.95 4.12 -14.59
C THR A 38 -4.51 5.26 -13.69
N GLU A 39 -5.39 6.23 -13.51
CA GLU A 39 -5.13 7.38 -12.65
C GLU A 39 -5.83 7.19 -11.31
N VAL A 40 -5.10 7.38 -10.23
CA VAL A 40 -5.61 7.32 -8.86
C VAL A 40 -5.55 8.73 -8.27
N ASN A 41 -6.71 9.30 -7.97
CA ASN A 41 -6.81 10.65 -7.44
C ASN A 41 -6.40 10.66 -5.96
N LEU A 42 -5.43 11.49 -5.61
CA LEU A 42 -4.94 11.54 -4.23
C LEU A 42 -5.94 12.18 -3.26
N ALA A 43 -6.68 13.18 -3.72
CA ALA A 43 -7.68 13.82 -2.87
C ALA A 43 -8.82 12.86 -2.49
N ALA A 44 -9.12 11.90 -3.36
CA ALA A 44 -10.15 10.90 -3.10
C ALA A 44 -9.64 9.73 -2.24
N ASN A 45 -8.34 9.67 -1.99
CA ASN A 45 -7.71 8.58 -1.23
C ASN A 45 -6.89 9.16 -0.08
N PRO A 46 -7.54 9.61 1.00
CA PRO A 46 -6.83 10.27 2.11
C PRO A 46 -5.80 9.39 2.80
N ALA A 47 -5.91 8.07 2.68
CA ALA A 47 -4.88 7.18 3.22
C ALA A 47 -3.51 7.46 2.61
N LEU A 48 -3.46 7.91 1.35
CA LEU A 48 -2.20 8.22 0.67
C LEU A 48 -1.64 9.60 1.03
N ALA A 49 -2.30 10.34 1.89
CA ALA A 49 -1.77 11.60 2.41
C ALA A 49 -0.69 11.38 3.47
N ASN A 50 -0.65 10.20 4.06
CA ASN A 50 0.29 9.87 5.13
C ASN A 50 1.25 8.78 4.70
N VAL A 51 2.51 8.89 5.13
CA VAL A 51 3.51 7.85 4.91
C VAL A 51 3.02 6.56 5.59
N GLY A 52 3.11 5.45 4.87
CA GLY A 52 2.59 4.17 5.35
C GLY A 52 1.16 3.89 4.93
N GLY A 53 0.47 4.85 4.32
CA GLY A 53 -0.87 4.63 3.79
C GLY A 53 -0.85 3.74 2.57
N VAL A 54 -1.86 2.89 2.46
CA VAL A 54 -1.96 1.89 1.38
C VAL A 54 -3.36 1.89 0.81
N VAL A 55 -3.46 1.88 -0.52
CA VAL A 55 -4.74 1.60 -1.19
C VAL A 55 -4.53 0.49 -2.20
N GLU A 56 -5.56 -0.30 -2.42
CA GLU A 56 -5.56 -1.36 -3.42
C GLU A 56 -6.42 -0.95 -4.61
N VAL A 57 -5.87 -1.16 -5.79
CA VAL A 57 -6.54 -0.82 -7.04
C VAL A 57 -6.67 -2.09 -7.87
N SER A 58 -7.84 -2.34 -8.40
CA SER A 58 -8.05 -3.45 -9.33
C SER A 58 -7.87 -2.93 -10.75
N ILE A 59 -6.82 -3.37 -11.43
CA ILE A 59 -6.49 -2.95 -12.79
C ILE A 59 -6.59 -4.16 -13.69
N LYS A 60 -7.42 -4.07 -14.72
CA LYS A 60 -7.68 -5.20 -15.63
C LYS A 60 -6.41 -5.86 -16.14
N LYS A 61 -5.41 -5.06 -16.45
CA LYS A 61 -4.14 -5.52 -17.01
C LYS A 61 -3.25 -6.24 -16.00
N TYR A 62 -3.31 -5.84 -14.74
CA TYR A 62 -2.42 -6.35 -13.71
C TYR A 62 -3.12 -7.15 -12.62
N GLY A 63 -4.43 -7.04 -12.51
CA GLY A 63 -5.16 -7.59 -11.38
C GLY A 63 -5.11 -6.65 -10.19
N ARG A 64 -4.88 -7.17 -9.01
CA ARG A 64 -4.82 -6.35 -7.78
C ARG A 64 -3.46 -5.71 -7.64
N VAL A 65 -3.46 -4.40 -7.44
CA VAL A 65 -2.25 -3.57 -7.35
C VAL A 65 -2.31 -2.76 -6.07
N ALA A 66 -1.17 -2.67 -5.37
CA ALA A 66 -1.05 -1.81 -4.20
C ALA A 66 -0.36 -0.51 -4.57
N VAL A 67 -0.85 0.59 -4.01
CA VAL A 67 -0.19 1.89 -4.04
C VAL A 67 0.12 2.25 -2.60
N VAL A 68 1.39 2.45 -2.30
CA VAL A 68 1.86 2.72 -0.94
C VAL A 68 2.57 4.06 -0.91
N ARG A 69 2.22 4.89 0.07
CA ARG A 69 2.93 6.15 0.31
C ARG A 69 4.20 5.86 1.08
N THR A 70 5.35 6.08 0.46
CA THR A 70 6.64 5.75 1.07
C THR A 70 7.37 6.96 1.64
N SER A 71 7.08 8.16 1.15
CA SER A 71 7.68 9.38 1.67
C SER A 71 6.76 10.56 1.40
N LYS A 72 7.11 11.72 1.97
CA LYS A 72 6.31 12.94 1.81
C LYS A 72 6.47 13.62 0.46
N SER A 73 7.47 13.23 -0.33
CA SER A 73 7.69 13.85 -1.64
C SER A 73 6.53 13.53 -2.59
N ALA A 74 6.34 14.36 -3.60
CA ALA A 74 5.26 14.16 -4.58
C ALA A 74 5.36 12.82 -5.30
N LYS A 75 6.57 12.27 -5.43
CA LYS A 75 6.83 11.00 -6.09
C LYS A 75 7.09 9.85 -5.10
N GLY A 76 6.84 10.08 -3.82
CA GLY A 76 7.14 9.12 -2.76
C GLY A 76 6.13 8.00 -2.66
N PHE A 77 6.02 7.19 -3.68
CA PHE A 77 5.11 6.06 -3.74
C PHE A 77 5.83 4.79 -4.16
N SER A 78 5.24 3.66 -3.82
CA SER A 78 5.62 2.35 -4.36
C SER A 78 4.35 1.73 -4.93
N VAL A 79 4.43 1.23 -6.16
CA VAL A 79 3.29 0.62 -6.84
C VAL A 79 3.72 -0.77 -7.28
N PHE A 80 2.98 -1.78 -6.89
CA PHE A 80 3.36 -3.15 -7.20
C PHE A 80 2.16 -4.08 -7.23
N ASN A 81 2.34 -5.20 -7.92
CA ASN A 81 1.33 -6.24 -8.05
C ASN A 81 1.25 -7.04 -6.75
N LEU A 82 0.04 -7.40 -6.34
CA LEU A 82 -0.21 -8.18 -5.13
C LEU A 82 -0.22 -9.69 -5.38
N SER A 83 0.52 -10.14 -6.36
CA SER A 83 0.68 -11.55 -6.65
C SER A 83 2.08 -12.00 -6.25
N CYS A 84 2.18 -13.04 -5.42
CA CYS A 84 3.47 -13.54 -4.98
C CYS A 84 4.27 -14.07 -6.17
N PRO A 85 5.50 -13.59 -6.39
CA PRO A 85 6.29 -14.04 -7.53
C PRO A 85 6.67 -15.52 -7.46
N HIS A 86 6.60 -16.13 -6.28
CA HIS A 86 6.90 -17.55 -6.12
C HIS A 86 5.81 -18.46 -6.73
N ALA A 87 4.55 -18.20 -6.41
CA ALA A 87 3.47 -19.11 -6.80
C ALA A 87 2.25 -18.41 -7.39
N GLY A 88 2.28 -17.10 -7.58
CA GLY A 88 1.15 -16.36 -8.09
C GLY A 88 -0.01 -16.20 -7.12
N VAL A 89 0.17 -16.59 -5.87
CA VAL A 89 -0.85 -16.46 -4.84
C VAL A 89 -0.97 -14.99 -4.43
N ARG A 90 -2.20 -14.52 -4.28
CA ARG A 90 -2.44 -13.16 -3.85
C ARG A 90 -1.92 -12.95 -2.43
N VAL A 91 -1.04 -11.97 -2.25
CA VAL A 91 -0.54 -11.62 -0.92
C VAL A 91 -1.56 -10.77 -0.19
N THR A 92 -1.56 -10.86 1.15
CA THR A 92 -2.41 -10.07 2.01
C THR A 92 -1.56 -9.23 2.94
N GLN A 93 -2.12 -8.12 3.41
CA GLN A 93 -1.40 -7.24 4.32
C GLN A 93 -1.32 -7.87 5.72
N SER A 94 -0.14 -7.80 6.32
CA SER A 94 0.09 -8.34 7.65
C SER A 94 1.25 -7.61 8.32
N SER A 95 1.04 -7.16 9.57
CA SER A 95 2.10 -6.57 10.41
C SER A 95 2.95 -5.51 9.70
N GLY A 96 2.29 -4.60 9.00
CA GLY A 96 2.99 -3.51 8.31
C GLY A 96 3.72 -3.93 7.06
N GLY A 97 3.37 -5.05 6.49
CA GLY A 97 3.94 -5.56 5.25
C GLY A 97 2.95 -6.47 4.55
N TRP A 98 3.44 -7.43 3.79
CA TRP A 98 2.61 -8.36 3.03
C TRP A 98 3.09 -9.78 3.29
N VAL A 99 2.17 -10.71 3.24
CA VAL A 99 2.47 -12.13 3.43
C VAL A 99 1.74 -12.95 2.36
N CYS A 100 2.41 -14.01 1.89
CA CYS A 100 1.81 -14.99 1.02
C CYS A 100 1.09 -16.01 1.90
N PRO A 101 -0.26 -15.96 2.00
CA PRO A 101 -0.98 -16.66 3.05
C PRO A 101 -1.34 -18.09 2.70
N GLY A 102 -1.79 -18.80 3.73
CA GLY A 102 -2.50 -20.04 3.59
C GLY A 102 -1.68 -21.23 3.21
N PRO A 103 -2.32 -22.36 2.95
CA PRO A 103 -1.61 -23.58 2.64
C PRO A 103 -0.90 -23.53 1.30
N ARG A 104 -1.29 -22.66 0.41
CA ARG A 104 -0.63 -22.48 -0.88
C ARG A 104 0.47 -21.44 -0.84
N GLY A 105 0.49 -20.59 0.17
CA GLY A 105 1.32 -19.41 0.19
C GLY A 105 2.70 -19.61 0.71
N HIS A 106 3.08 -20.64 1.33
CA HIS A 106 4.45 -20.93 1.80
C HIS A 106 5.04 -19.88 2.75
N GLY A 107 4.32 -18.85 3.13
CA GLY A 107 4.74 -17.90 4.14
C GLY A 107 5.77 -16.85 3.71
N SER A 108 5.95 -16.60 2.42
CA SER A 108 6.81 -15.50 1.97
C SER A 108 6.32 -14.18 2.53
N GLU A 109 7.26 -13.33 2.98
CA GLU A 109 6.94 -12.03 3.55
C GLU A 109 7.63 -10.91 2.79
N PHE A 110 6.93 -9.79 2.69
CA PHE A 110 7.41 -8.62 1.98
C PHE A 110 7.22 -7.37 2.84
N ALA A 111 8.13 -6.43 2.70
CA ALA A 111 7.98 -5.13 3.36
C ALA A 111 6.79 -4.38 2.77
N LEU A 112 6.36 -3.33 3.44
CA LEU A 112 5.21 -2.55 3.00
C LEU A 112 5.39 -2.00 1.58
N ASN A 113 6.60 -1.63 1.20
CA ASN A 113 6.92 -1.14 -0.14
C ASN A 113 7.10 -2.26 -1.18
N GLY A 114 6.84 -3.50 -0.82
CA GLY A 114 6.94 -4.63 -1.72
C GLY A 114 8.28 -5.35 -1.73
N ALA A 115 9.29 -4.88 -0.99
CA ALA A 115 10.60 -5.51 -0.95
C ALA A 115 10.54 -6.88 -0.28
N LEU A 116 11.31 -7.83 -0.77
CA LEU A 116 11.35 -9.18 -0.20
C LEU A 116 12.00 -9.17 1.18
N LYS A 117 11.36 -9.84 2.14
CA LYS A 117 11.90 -10.02 3.49
C LYS A 117 12.19 -11.48 3.80
N VAL A 118 11.26 -12.38 3.52
CA VAL A 118 11.37 -13.80 3.84
C VAL A 118 10.93 -14.63 2.64
N GLY A 119 11.77 -15.63 2.27
CA GLY A 119 11.43 -16.58 1.22
C GLY A 119 10.31 -17.54 1.64
N PRO A 120 9.91 -18.45 0.77
CA PRO A 120 10.66 -18.98 -0.39
C PRO A 120 10.64 -18.13 -1.66
N ALA A 121 9.89 -17.05 -1.71
CA ALA A 121 9.99 -16.14 -2.86
C ALA A 121 11.44 -15.65 -3.01
N THR A 122 11.90 -15.48 -4.23
CA THR A 122 13.28 -15.09 -4.51
C THR A 122 13.39 -13.65 -5.01
N SER A 123 12.28 -12.97 -5.19
CA SER A 123 12.27 -11.58 -5.63
C SER A 123 11.18 -10.80 -4.90
N ALA A 124 11.29 -9.48 -4.94
CA ALA A 124 10.28 -8.58 -4.42
C ALA A 124 8.97 -8.72 -5.19
N LEU A 125 7.89 -8.18 -4.64
CA LEU A 125 6.64 -8.05 -5.38
C LEU A 125 6.89 -7.23 -6.62
N ARG A 126 6.28 -7.62 -7.72
CA ARG A 126 6.56 -7.02 -9.02
C ARG A 126 6.17 -5.55 -9.06
N ALA A 127 7.15 -4.68 -9.18
CA ALA A 127 6.93 -3.25 -9.30
C ALA A 127 6.26 -2.90 -10.63
N ILE A 128 5.40 -1.90 -10.60
CA ILE A 128 4.71 -1.41 -11.78
C ILE A 128 5.10 0.04 -11.99
N LYS A 129 5.41 0.41 -13.21
CA LYS A 129 5.79 1.77 -13.53
C LYS A 129 4.64 2.73 -13.29
N PHE A 130 4.96 3.89 -12.77
CA PHE A 130 3.97 4.92 -12.49
C PHE A 130 4.62 6.29 -12.59
N THR A 131 3.78 7.31 -12.71
CA THR A 131 4.17 8.71 -12.53
C THR A 131 3.30 9.28 -11.44
N ALA A 132 3.83 10.25 -10.70
CA ALA A 132 3.08 10.85 -9.60
C ALA A 132 3.25 12.36 -9.60
N THR A 133 2.18 13.04 -9.26
CA THR A 133 2.16 14.49 -9.04
C THR A 133 1.58 14.72 -7.65
N SER A 134 1.45 15.98 -7.26
CA SER A 134 0.78 16.32 -5.99
C SER A 134 -0.72 15.97 -6.01
N LYS A 135 -1.29 15.66 -7.16
CA LYS A 135 -2.72 15.43 -7.33
C LYS A 135 -3.10 13.99 -7.61
N ALA A 136 -2.23 13.23 -8.27
CA ALA A 136 -2.58 11.89 -8.72
C ALA A 136 -1.37 11.00 -8.94
N VAL A 137 -1.60 9.68 -8.83
CA VAL A 137 -0.65 8.64 -9.23
C VAL A 137 -1.21 8.00 -10.49
N THR A 138 -0.43 7.99 -11.56
CA THR A 138 -0.83 7.39 -12.83
C THR A 138 -0.03 6.13 -13.08
N ILE A 139 -0.71 5.01 -13.11
CA ILE A 139 -0.11 3.67 -13.24
C ILE A 139 -0.09 3.26 -14.70
N ALA A 140 1.06 2.81 -15.15
CA ALA A 140 1.27 2.47 -16.56
C ALA A 140 0.47 1.26 -17.01
#